data_d2fb49bc8c9873b5c449cee5127c4fdf
#
_entry.id   d2fb49bc8c9873b5c449cee5127c4fdf
#
_cell.length_a   1.000
_cell.length_b   1.000
_cell.length_c   1.000
_cell.angle_alpha   90.00
_cell.angle_beta   90.00
_cell.angle_gamma   90.00
#
_symmetry.space_group_name_H-M   'P 1'
#
loop_
_entity.id
_entity.type
_entity.pdbx_description
1 polymer ?
#
loop_
_entity_poly.entity_id
_entity_poly.type
_entity_poly.pdbx_seq_one_letter_code
_entity_poly.pdbx_strand_id
1 'polypeptide(L)'
;MNYKKLGNTDIEVSAICLGTMTWGEQNNQKDAFEQMDYALECGVNFFDTAEIYPSPCFENTYGSTEKIIGNWFKEKKNRDQVILASKISGPGLSWVRGGGPQYSEQNIKEALENSLKRLQTDYIDLYQLHWPERKTNFFGRLGYEHKEEETSAFKGKWNKIETILKVLKKFVEQGKIRYIGLSNETSWGLSNFLGLSTLHKLPRVVSVQNPYNLLCRTYEIGLAEI
;
A
#
# COMPACT_ATOMS: atom_id res chain seq x y z
N MET A 1 18.59 -15.02 7.01
CA MET A 1 17.58 -14.40 6.14
C MET A 1 18.22 -13.98 4.83
N ASN A 2 17.54 -14.13 3.69
CA ASN A 2 18.00 -13.59 2.41
C ASN A 2 17.40 -12.18 2.22
N TYR A 3 18.20 -11.25 1.70
CA TYR A 3 17.77 -9.88 1.41
C TYR A 3 17.82 -9.61 -0.08
N LYS A 4 16.92 -8.70 -0.52
CA LYS A 4 16.82 -8.25 -1.91
C LYS A 4 16.57 -6.74 -1.93
N LYS A 5 17.01 -6.08 -2.99
CA LYS A 5 16.60 -4.70 -3.23
C LYS A 5 15.09 -4.63 -3.51
N LEU A 6 14.42 -3.66 -2.93
CA LEU A 6 13.02 -3.35 -3.23
C LEU A 6 12.95 -2.65 -4.60
N GLY A 7 12.70 -3.44 -5.65
CA GLY A 7 12.77 -2.94 -7.02
C GLY A 7 14.15 -2.37 -7.35
N ASN A 8 14.17 -1.19 -7.96
CA ASN A 8 15.41 -0.47 -8.33
C ASN A 8 15.83 0.59 -7.30
N THR A 9 15.45 0.41 -6.03
CA THR A 9 15.75 1.35 -4.94
C THR A 9 17.07 1.01 -4.25
N ASP A 10 17.46 1.86 -3.29
CA ASP A 10 18.57 1.65 -2.37
C ASP A 10 18.19 0.79 -1.14
N ILE A 11 16.88 0.51 -0.96
CA ILE A 11 16.38 -0.25 0.20
C ILE A 11 16.58 -1.75 0.00
N GLU A 12 17.20 -2.40 0.98
CA GLU A 12 17.28 -3.85 1.09
C GLU A 12 16.20 -4.38 2.05
N VAL A 13 15.35 -5.27 1.55
CA VAL A 13 14.29 -5.92 2.30
C VAL A 13 14.55 -7.40 2.44
N SER A 14 14.13 -7.98 3.56
CA SER A 14 14.10 -9.44 3.72
C SER A 14 13.18 -10.07 2.65
N ALA A 15 13.55 -11.25 2.18
CA ALA A 15 12.76 -11.99 1.18
C ALA A 15 11.35 -12.38 1.71
N ILE A 16 11.21 -12.41 3.03
CA ILE A 16 9.94 -12.59 3.75
C ILE A 16 9.51 -11.22 4.27
N CYS A 17 8.24 -10.88 4.08
CA CYS A 17 7.60 -9.69 4.64
C CYS A 17 6.63 -10.12 5.75
N LEU A 18 6.67 -9.47 6.90
CA LEU A 18 5.71 -9.68 7.98
C LEU A 18 4.40 -8.94 7.65
N GLY A 19 3.35 -9.71 7.31
CA GLY A 19 2.00 -9.18 7.19
C GLY A 19 1.35 -9.00 8.56
N THR A 20 0.58 -7.93 8.73
CA THR A 20 0.07 -7.52 10.05
C THR A 20 -1.45 -7.43 10.13
N MET A 21 -2.16 -7.86 9.10
CA MET A 21 -3.60 -7.60 8.91
C MET A 21 -4.53 -8.25 9.95
N THR A 22 -4.02 -9.04 10.88
CA THR A 22 -4.83 -9.70 11.93
C THR A 22 -4.73 -9.00 13.28
N TRP A 23 -3.82 -8.06 13.45
CA TRP A 23 -3.55 -7.41 14.73
C TRP A 23 -4.57 -6.33 15.09
N GLY A 24 -5.21 -6.52 16.23
CA GLY A 24 -6.29 -5.67 16.72
C GLY A 24 -7.70 -6.28 16.54
N GLU A 25 -7.76 -7.48 15.94
CA GLU A 25 -8.99 -8.29 15.82
C GLU A 25 -8.72 -9.73 16.29
N GLN A 26 -7.96 -10.51 15.52
CA GLN A 26 -7.63 -11.90 15.85
C GLN A 26 -6.48 -12.01 16.87
N ASN A 27 -5.56 -11.09 16.85
CA ASN A 27 -4.40 -11.02 17.74
C ASN A 27 -4.43 -9.70 18.52
N ASN A 28 -4.11 -9.76 19.78
CA ASN A 28 -4.00 -8.57 20.62
C ASN A 28 -2.61 -7.91 20.49
N GLN A 29 -2.41 -6.77 21.18
CA GLN A 29 -1.15 -6.02 21.11
C GLN A 29 0.04 -6.84 21.63
N LYS A 30 -0.13 -7.69 22.64
CA LYS A 30 0.93 -8.52 23.19
C LYS A 30 1.40 -9.55 22.16
N ASP A 31 0.44 -10.25 21.53
CA ASP A 31 0.75 -11.23 20.49
C ASP A 31 1.50 -10.56 19.32
N ALA A 32 1.06 -9.34 18.91
CA ALA A 32 1.70 -8.59 17.84
C ALA A 32 3.15 -8.20 18.20
N PHE A 33 3.40 -7.78 19.43
CA PHE A 33 4.74 -7.42 19.92
C PHE A 33 5.67 -8.63 19.88
N GLU A 34 5.23 -9.77 20.39
CA GLU A 34 5.98 -11.02 20.33
C GLU A 34 6.31 -11.43 18.89
N GLN A 35 5.35 -11.27 17.95
CA GLN A 35 5.57 -11.56 16.54
C GLN A 35 6.58 -10.59 15.90
N MET A 36 6.51 -9.29 16.19
CA MET A 36 7.45 -8.30 15.67
C MET A 36 8.87 -8.50 16.23
N ASP A 37 9.00 -8.74 17.54
CA ASP A 37 10.29 -9.03 18.17
C ASP A 37 10.92 -10.28 17.55
N TYR A 38 10.19 -11.36 17.44
CA TYR A 38 10.66 -12.61 16.83
C TYR A 38 11.01 -12.44 15.34
N ALA A 39 10.23 -11.67 14.59
CA ALA A 39 10.51 -11.38 13.19
C ALA A 39 11.88 -10.69 13.02
N LEU A 40 12.17 -9.66 13.83
CA LEU A 40 13.47 -8.98 13.81
C LEU A 40 14.60 -9.92 14.23
N GLU A 41 14.41 -10.73 15.26
CA GLU A 41 15.42 -11.73 15.69
C GLU A 41 15.75 -12.72 14.56
N CYS A 42 14.75 -13.07 13.73
CA CYS A 42 14.93 -13.92 12.55
C CYS A 42 15.49 -13.16 11.33
N GLY A 43 15.73 -11.85 11.44
CA GLY A 43 16.22 -10.99 10.37
C GLY A 43 15.16 -10.55 9.37
N VAL A 44 13.87 -10.62 9.71
CA VAL A 44 12.78 -10.03 8.90
C VAL A 44 12.70 -8.55 9.21
N ASN A 45 13.09 -7.70 8.25
CA ASN A 45 13.07 -6.26 8.39
C ASN A 45 11.96 -5.57 7.61
N PHE A 46 11.16 -6.29 6.85
CA PHE A 46 10.09 -5.73 6.01
C PHE A 46 8.72 -6.04 6.61
N PHE A 47 7.97 -5.00 6.99
CA PHE A 47 6.65 -5.11 7.62
C PHE A 47 5.61 -4.43 6.75
N ASP A 48 4.46 -5.08 6.57
CA ASP A 48 3.36 -4.60 5.74
C ASP A 48 2.09 -4.41 6.56
N THR A 49 1.56 -3.20 6.57
CA THR A 49 0.31 -2.81 7.20
C THR A 49 -0.59 -2.02 6.25
N ALA A 50 -1.70 -1.49 6.71
CA ALA A 50 -2.59 -0.58 5.98
C ALA A 50 -3.45 0.25 6.94
N GLU A 51 -3.92 1.43 6.48
CA GLU A 51 -4.80 2.28 7.29
C GLU A 51 -6.09 1.59 7.73
N ILE A 52 -6.62 0.67 6.89
CA ILE A 52 -7.88 -0.02 7.17
C ILE A 52 -7.75 -1.28 8.03
N TYR A 53 -6.53 -1.72 8.31
CA TYR A 53 -6.35 -2.93 9.10
C TYR A 53 -6.76 -2.74 10.56
N PRO A 54 -7.28 -3.79 11.23
CA PRO A 54 -7.25 -5.21 10.87
C PRO A 54 -8.29 -5.63 9.83
N SER A 55 -8.13 -6.88 9.33
CA SER A 55 -9.10 -7.57 8.48
C SER A 55 -9.71 -8.75 9.26
N PRO A 56 -11.06 -8.93 9.25
CA PRO A 56 -12.04 -8.11 8.51
C PRO A 56 -12.10 -6.67 8.99
N CYS A 57 -12.36 -5.74 8.02
CA CYS A 57 -12.29 -4.31 8.29
C CYS A 57 -13.62 -3.77 8.83
N PHE A 58 -13.61 -3.23 10.04
CA PHE A 58 -14.75 -2.58 10.66
C PHE A 58 -14.40 -1.15 11.07
N GLU A 59 -15.40 -0.27 11.12
CA GLU A 59 -15.24 1.13 11.50
C GLU A 59 -14.62 1.29 12.90
N ASN A 60 -15.03 0.49 13.85
CA ASN A 60 -14.58 0.53 15.25
C ASN A 60 -13.15 -0.01 15.45
N THR A 61 -12.63 -0.84 14.53
CA THR A 61 -11.26 -1.37 14.59
C THR A 61 -10.29 -0.68 13.63
N TYR A 62 -10.79 0.21 12.78
CA TYR A 62 -10.01 0.95 11.79
C TYR A 62 -8.73 1.57 12.37
N GLY A 63 -7.60 1.25 11.74
CA GLY A 63 -6.28 1.76 12.12
C GLY A 63 -5.70 1.16 13.39
N SER A 64 -6.34 0.14 13.99
CA SER A 64 -5.84 -0.50 15.21
C SER A 64 -4.49 -1.17 14.99
N THR A 65 -4.27 -1.79 13.83
CA THR A 65 -3.00 -2.42 13.49
C THR A 65 -1.85 -1.40 13.44
N GLU A 66 -2.06 -0.26 12.79
CA GLU A 66 -1.04 0.81 12.76
C GLU A 66 -0.78 1.39 14.16
N LYS A 67 -1.80 1.51 15.02
CA LYS A 67 -1.61 1.93 16.43
C LYS A 67 -0.74 0.95 17.21
N ILE A 68 -0.97 -0.35 17.04
CA ILE A 68 -0.19 -1.41 17.69
C ILE A 68 1.27 -1.32 17.25
N ILE A 69 1.54 -1.19 15.95
CA ILE A 69 2.90 -1.02 15.41
C ILE A 69 3.55 0.25 15.95
N GLY A 70 2.81 1.36 15.98
CA GLY A 70 3.32 2.63 16.51
C GLY A 70 3.67 2.55 18.00
N ASN A 71 2.87 1.84 18.81
CA ASN A 71 3.17 1.59 20.20
C ASN A 71 4.46 0.77 20.37
N TRP A 72 4.67 -0.23 19.51
CA TRP A 72 5.88 -1.03 19.50
C TRP A 72 7.13 -0.21 19.13
N PHE A 73 7.06 0.63 18.09
CA PHE A 73 8.15 1.54 17.74
C PHE A 73 8.52 2.49 18.89
N LYS A 74 7.51 3.04 19.56
CA LYS A 74 7.72 3.94 20.70
C LYS A 74 8.40 3.22 21.88
N GLU A 75 7.96 2.00 22.18
CA GLU A 75 8.51 1.20 23.28
C GLU A 75 9.94 0.75 23.00
N LYS A 76 10.16 0.18 21.82
CA LYS A 76 11.45 -0.44 21.46
C LYS A 76 12.47 0.53 20.87
N LYS A 77 12.04 1.72 20.40
CA LYS A 77 12.89 2.73 19.75
C LYS A 77 13.70 2.16 18.57
N ASN A 78 13.06 1.36 17.73
CA ASN A 78 13.68 0.56 16.67
C ASN A 78 13.08 0.82 15.28
N ARG A 79 12.46 2.01 15.08
CA ARG A 79 11.83 2.37 13.79
C ARG A 79 12.79 2.27 12.61
N ASP A 80 14.06 2.57 12.82
CA ASP A 80 15.14 2.53 11.83
C ASP A 80 15.56 1.11 11.43
N GLN A 81 15.20 0.11 12.20
CA GLN A 81 15.48 -1.30 11.89
C GLN A 81 14.43 -1.92 10.96
N VAL A 82 13.32 -1.22 10.71
CA VAL A 82 12.17 -1.74 9.95
C VAL A 82 11.95 -0.92 8.69
N ILE A 83 11.85 -1.62 7.58
CA ILE A 83 11.28 -1.09 6.33
C ILE A 83 9.77 -1.26 6.41
N LEU A 84 9.06 -0.16 6.57
CA LEU A 84 7.62 -0.16 6.82
C LEU A 84 6.84 0.17 5.56
N ALA A 85 5.97 -0.75 5.14
CA ALA A 85 4.96 -0.50 4.14
C ALA A 85 3.61 -0.22 4.79
N SER A 86 2.91 0.82 4.34
CA SER A 86 1.50 1.05 4.65
C SER A 86 0.71 1.44 3.39
N LYS A 87 -0.63 1.48 3.49
CA LYS A 87 -1.50 1.65 2.32
C LYS A 87 -2.64 2.61 2.62
N ILE A 88 -2.93 3.49 1.65
CA ILE A 88 -4.19 4.22 1.62
C ILE A 88 -5.29 3.33 1.03
N SER A 89 -6.45 3.30 1.68
CA SER A 89 -7.64 2.59 1.21
C SER A 89 -8.09 3.07 -0.18
N GLY A 90 -8.55 2.15 -1.01
CA GLY A 90 -9.36 2.51 -2.18
C GLY A 90 -10.82 2.79 -1.81
N PRO A 91 -11.69 3.07 -2.81
CA PRO A 91 -13.10 3.39 -2.60
C PRO A 91 -13.93 2.17 -2.16
N GLY A 92 -15.13 2.42 -1.60
CA GLY A 92 -16.14 1.41 -1.33
C GLY A 92 -16.50 1.20 0.15
N LEU A 93 -15.68 1.68 1.09
CA LEU A 93 -15.97 1.63 2.53
C LEU A 93 -16.59 2.97 2.95
N SER A 94 -17.90 3.01 3.18
CA SER A 94 -18.65 4.27 3.45
C SER A 94 -18.14 5.05 4.65
N TRP A 95 -17.59 4.35 5.65
CA TRP A 95 -17.00 4.94 6.85
C TRP A 95 -15.55 5.43 6.65
N VAL A 96 -14.92 5.14 5.50
CA VAL A 96 -13.61 5.69 5.14
C VAL A 96 -13.83 6.88 4.22
N ARG A 97 -13.71 8.09 4.73
CA ARG A 97 -13.87 9.34 3.95
C ARG A 97 -15.08 9.33 2.99
N GLY A 98 -16.22 8.77 3.48
CA GLY A 98 -17.49 8.71 2.72
C GLY A 98 -17.54 7.64 1.62
N GLY A 99 -16.54 6.77 1.50
CA GLY A 99 -16.52 5.61 0.58
C GLY A 99 -16.38 5.94 -0.91
N GLY A 100 -16.31 7.20 -1.27
CA GLY A 100 -16.11 7.67 -2.64
C GLY A 100 -14.67 7.53 -3.13
N PRO A 101 -14.26 8.31 -4.16
CA PRO A 101 -12.87 8.35 -4.62
C PRO A 101 -11.91 8.71 -3.50
N GLN A 102 -10.82 7.96 -3.35
CA GLN A 102 -9.90 8.08 -2.21
C GLN A 102 -8.59 8.80 -2.55
N TYR A 103 -8.24 8.91 -3.84
CA TYR A 103 -6.92 9.39 -4.24
C TYR A 103 -6.89 10.86 -4.69
N SER A 104 -7.80 11.69 -4.10
CA SER A 104 -7.65 13.15 -4.16
C SER A 104 -6.47 13.62 -3.29
N GLU A 105 -5.94 14.81 -3.56
CA GLU A 105 -4.86 15.39 -2.76
C GLU A 105 -5.24 15.48 -1.28
N GLN A 106 -6.46 15.92 -0.98
CA GLN A 106 -6.96 16.04 0.39
C GLN A 106 -7.03 14.68 1.08
N ASN A 107 -7.59 13.66 0.41
CA ASN A 107 -7.75 12.34 1.01
C ASN A 107 -6.41 11.62 1.20
N ILE A 108 -5.47 11.74 0.23
CA ILE A 108 -4.12 11.17 0.39
C ILE A 108 -3.40 11.84 1.55
N LYS A 109 -3.49 13.19 1.66
CA LYS A 109 -2.90 13.92 2.78
C LYS A 109 -3.47 13.45 4.11
N GLU A 110 -4.80 13.42 4.25
CA GLU A 110 -5.48 12.99 5.47
C GLU A 110 -5.10 11.55 5.85
N ALA A 111 -5.15 10.62 4.90
CA ALA A 111 -4.80 9.23 5.13
C ALA A 111 -3.35 9.07 5.61
N LEU A 112 -2.41 9.71 4.91
CA LEU A 112 -0.99 9.66 5.24
C LEU A 112 -0.70 10.27 6.62
N GLU A 113 -1.22 11.46 6.91
CA GLU A 113 -0.99 12.12 8.20
C GLU A 113 -1.58 11.33 9.37
N ASN A 114 -2.77 10.74 9.17
CA ASN A 114 -3.38 9.86 10.16
C ASN A 114 -2.59 8.55 10.35
N SER A 115 -2.06 7.94 9.28
CA SER A 115 -1.19 6.76 9.36
C SER A 115 0.11 7.09 10.10
N LEU A 116 0.79 8.17 9.76
CA LEU A 116 2.01 8.63 10.46
C LEU A 116 1.76 8.84 11.96
N LYS A 117 0.61 9.45 12.31
CA LYS A 117 0.21 9.65 13.71
C LYS A 117 -0.04 8.32 14.43
N ARG A 118 -0.75 7.36 13.81
CA ARG A 118 -0.99 6.04 14.41
C ARG A 118 0.30 5.24 14.56
N LEU A 119 1.16 5.28 13.56
CA LEU A 119 2.45 4.60 13.51
C LEU A 119 3.53 5.29 14.38
N GLN A 120 3.27 6.50 14.87
CA GLN A 120 4.20 7.30 15.70
C GLN A 120 5.58 7.44 15.03
N THR A 121 5.59 7.77 13.74
CA THR A 121 6.79 7.97 12.91
C THR A 121 6.57 9.14 11.95
N ASP A 122 7.66 9.75 11.50
CA ASP A 122 7.62 10.88 10.58
C ASP A 122 7.62 10.47 9.11
N TYR A 123 7.89 9.19 8.81
CA TYR A 123 7.97 8.68 7.44
C TYR A 123 7.50 7.23 7.31
N ILE A 124 7.06 6.88 6.10
CA ILE A 124 6.76 5.52 5.65
C ILE A 124 7.71 5.19 4.51
N ASP A 125 8.33 3.99 4.54
CA ASP A 125 9.31 3.59 3.53
C ASP A 125 8.63 3.27 2.20
N LEU A 126 7.51 2.54 2.23
CA LEU A 126 6.73 2.18 1.05
C LEU A 126 5.25 2.53 1.27
N TYR A 127 4.73 3.54 0.58
CA TYR A 127 3.32 3.90 0.65
C TYR A 127 2.57 3.42 -0.58
N GLN A 128 1.54 2.61 -0.37
CA GLN A 128 0.86 1.89 -1.43
C GLN A 128 -0.57 2.37 -1.64
N LEU A 129 -1.04 2.37 -2.89
CA LEU A 129 -2.45 2.48 -3.23
C LEU A 129 -3.06 1.08 -3.09
N HIS A 130 -4.01 0.90 -2.13
CA HIS A 130 -4.43 -0.43 -1.66
C HIS A 130 -5.23 -1.21 -2.71
N TRP A 131 -6.07 -0.52 -3.52
CA TRP A 131 -6.74 -1.06 -4.72
C TRP A 131 -7.18 0.07 -5.65
N PRO A 132 -7.39 -0.22 -6.94
CA PRO A 132 -7.75 0.79 -7.92
C PRO A 132 -9.07 1.52 -7.63
N GLU A 133 -9.13 2.83 -7.92
CA GLU A 133 -10.40 3.59 -7.89
C GLU A 133 -11.29 3.33 -9.08
N ARG A 134 -10.73 2.88 -10.19
CA ARG A 134 -11.49 2.55 -11.39
C ARG A 134 -12.15 1.19 -11.27
N LYS A 135 -13.24 0.96 -12.00
CA LYS A 135 -13.81 -0.37 -12.15
C LYS A 135 -12.80 -1.26 -12.88
N THR A 136 -12.35 -2.30 -12.23
CA THR A 136 -11.46 -3.31 -12.78
C THR A 136 -11.53 -4.57 -11.94
N ASN A 137 -10.86 -5.63 -12.39
CA ASN A 137 -10.81 -6.90 -11.67
C ASN A 137 -9.78 -6.82 -10.53
N PHE A 138 -10.26 -6.95 -9.31
CA PHE A 138 -9.45 -7.11 -8.10
C PHE A 138 -10.25 -7.86 -7.03
N PHE A 139 -9.60 -8.38 -6.01
CA PHE A 139 -10.22 -9.19 -4.94
C PHE A 139 -11.05 -10.36 -5.47
N GLY A 140 -10.53 -11.08 -6.49
CA GLY A 140 -11.18 -12.24 -7.07
C GLY A 140 -12.35 -11.93 -8.01
N ARG A 141 -12.64 -10.67 -8.29
CA ARG A 141 -13.62 -10.30 -9.31
C ARG A 141 -13.07 -10.61 -10.69
N LEU A 142 -13.86 -11.32 -11.49
CA LEU A 142 -13.61 -11.62 -12.90
C LEU A 142 -14.74 -11.06 -13.76
N GLY A 143 -14.52 -10.92 -15.07
CA GLY A 143 -15.54 -10.45 -16.00
C GLY A 143 -15.63 -8.91 -16.01
N TYR A 144 -14.62 -8.26 -16.60
CA TYR A 144 -14.66 -6.83 -16.84
C TYR A 144 -15.78 -6.48 -17.84
N GLU A 145 -16.76 -5.69 -17.38
CA GLU A 145 -17.82 -5.17 -18.25
C GLU A 145 -17.42 -3.81 -18.81
N HIS A 146 -17.27 -3.74 -20.12
CA HIS A 146 -16.99 -2.51 -20.83
C HIS A 146 -18.27 -1.70 -21.01
N LYS A 147 -18.29 -0.44 -20.55
CA LYS A 147 -19.39 0.48 -20.80
C LYS A 147 -18.97 1.46 -21.90
N GLU A 148 -19.86 1.69 -22.88
CA GLU A 148 -19.58 2.60 -24.01
C GLU A 148 -19.17 4.02 -23.57
N GLU A 149 -19.73 4.51 -22.48
CA GLU A 149 -19.36 5.80 -21.86
C GLU A 149 -17.89 5.86 -21.40
N GLU A 150 -17.24 4.70 -21.22
CA GLU A 150 -15.84 4.63 -20.78
C GLU A 150 -14.84 4.77 -21.92
N THR A 151 -15.24 4.65 -23.18
CA THR A 151 -14.36 4.82 -24.35
C THR A 151 -13.88 6.27 -24.52
N SER A 152 -14.77 7.24 -24.28
CA SER A 152 -14.42 8.67 -24.26
C SER A 152 -13.59 9.07 -23.03
N ALA A 153 -13.61 8.25 -21.98
CA ALA A 153 -12.94 8.49 -20.71
C ALA A 153 -11.50 7.97 -20.64
N PHE A 154 -10.93 7.44 -21.75
CA PHE A 154 -9.54 6.93 -21.73
C PHE A 154 -8.54 8.01 -21.31
N LYS A 155 -8.66 9.22 -21.87
CA LYS A 155 -7.88 10.38 -21.43
C LYS A 155 -8.11 10.73 -19.96
N GLY A 156 -9.36 10.61 -19.46
CA GLY A 156 -9.71 10.89 -18.07
C GLY A 156 -9.05 9.92 -17.10
N LYS A 157 -8.92 8.64 -17.44
CA LYS A 157 -8.22 7.63 -16.61
C LYS A 157 -6.72 7.92 -16.51
N TRP A 158 -6.07 8.32 -17.58
CA TRP A 158 -4.67 8.73 -17.59
C TRP A 158 -4.43 9.99 -16.76
N ASN A 159 -5.23 11.03 -16.98
CA ASN A 159 -5.15 12.27 -16.23
C ASN A 159 -5.30 12.02 -14.72
N LYS A 160 -6.13 11.04 -14.34
CA LYS A 160 -6.33 10.68 -12.94
C LYS A 160 -5.08 10.03 -12.33
N ILE A 161 -4.43 9.08 -13.03
CA ILE A 161 -3.19 8.44 -12.58
C ILE A 161 -2.06 9.49 -12.49
N GLU A 162 -1.93 10.35 -13.49
CA GLU A 162 -0.95 11.44 -13.47
C GLU A 162 -1.16 12.37 -12.27
N THR A 163 -2.41 12.73 -11.98
CA THR A 163 -2.75 13.58 -10.82
C THR A 163 -2.35 12.90 -9.50
N ILE A 164 -2.64 11.60 -9.35
CA ILE A 164 -2.24 10.82 -8.17
C ILE A 164 -0.72 10.83 -8.01
N LEU A 165 0.03 10.58 -9.09
CA LEU A 165 1.50 10.62 -9.05
C LEU A 165 2.05 12.00 -8.68
N LYS A 166 1.44 13.08 -9.18
CA LYS A 166 1.81 14.46 -8.81
C LYS A 166 1.56 14.75 -7.32
N VAL A 167 0.47 14.23 -6.77
CA VAL A 167 0.18 14.36 -5.34
C VAL A 167 1.18 13.59 -4.50
N LEU A 168 1.43 12.33 -4.85
CA LEU A 168 2.40 11.49 -4.13
C LEU A 168 3.83 12.08 -4.19
N LYS A 169 4.21 12.70 -5.33
CA LYS A 169 5.48 13.42 -5.47
C LYS A 169 5.68 14.46 -4.38
N LYS A 170 4.65 15.24 -4.04
CA LYS A 170 4.73 16.25 -2.98
C LYS A 170 5.13 15.64 -1.63
N PHE A 171 4.58 14.46 -1.31
CA PHE A 171 4.87 13.79 -0.03
C PHE A 171 6.23 13.08 -0.03
N VAL A 172 6.69 12.63 -1.19
CA VAL A 172 8.07 12.13 -1.37
C VAL A 172 9.06 13.28 -1.17
N GLU A 173 8.83 14.43 -1.79
CA GLU A 173 9.68 15.64 -1.64
C GLU A 173 9.68 16.19 -0.20
N GLN A 174 8.59 15.99 0.56
CA GLN A 174 8.52 16.31 2.00
C GLN A 174 9.21 15.29 2.90
N GLY A 175 9.70 14.16 2.35
CA GLY A 175 10.30 13.07 3.12
C GLY A 175 9.32 12.23 3.94
N LYS A 176 8.00 12.44 3.79
CA LYS A 176 6.97 11.65 4.48
C LYS A 176 6.80 10.25 3.89
N ILE A 177 7.14 10.07 2.62
CA ILE A 177 7.13 8.81 1.87
C ILE A 177 8.49 8.67 1.21
N ARG A 178 9.13 7.50 1.33
CA ARG A 178 10.38 7.24 0.59
C ARG A 178 10.07 6.72 -0.81
N TYR A 179 9.22 5.71 -0.93
CA TYR A 179 8.84 5.08 -2.19
C TYR A 179 7.35 4.82 -2.26
N ILE A 180 6.84 4.73 -3.49
CA ILE A 180 5.43 4.44 -3.76
C ILE A 180 5.27 3.04 -4.36
N GLY A 181 4.17 2.37 -4.02
CA GLY A 181 3.80 1.06 -4.53
C GLY A 181 2.33 0.99 -4.90
N LEU A 182 1.95 -0.12 -5.53
CA LEU A 182 0.56 -0.44 -5.85
C LEU A 182 0.17 -1.76 -5.18
N SER A 183 -1.11 -1.93 -4.92
CA SER A 183 -1.67 -3.19 -4.46
C SER A 183 -2.95 -3.50 -5.23
N ASN A 184 -3.21 -4.78 -5.48
CA ASN A 184 -4.38 -5.26 -6.22
C ASN A 184 -4.54 -4.58 -7.60
N GLU A 185 -3.42 -4.22 -8.22
CA GLU A 185 -3.42 -3.51 -9.50
C GLU A 185 -3.36 -4.50 -10.67
N THR A 186 -3.88 -4.08 -11.81
CA THR A 186 -3.83 -4.84 -13.07
C THR A 186 -2.61 -4.48 -13.90
N SER A 187 -2.27 -5.33 -14.88
CA SER A 187 -1.19 -5.05 -15.85
C SER A 187 -1.40 -3.72 -16.58
N TRP A 188 -2.66 -3.42 -16.95
CA TRP A 188 -3.00 -2.13 -17.57
C TRP A 188 -2.67 -0.95 -16.65
N GLY A 189 -3.08 -1.02 -15.38
CA GLY A 189 -2.82 0.07 -14.44
C GLY A 189 -1.33 0.24 -14.15
N LEU A 190 -0.62 -0.86 -13.88
CA LEU A 190 0.82 -0.83 -13.62
C LEU A 190 1.58 -0.21 -14.80
N SER A 191 1.32 -0.65 -16.04
CA SER A 191 1.96 -0.08 -17.25
C SER A 191 1.70 1.42 -17.38
N ASN A 192 0.48 1.89 -17.07
CA ASN A 192 0.15 3.31 -17.13
C ASN A 192 0.86 4.12 -16.03
N PHE A 193 0.93 3.61 -14.78
CA PHE A 193 1.71 4.25 -13.72
C PHE A 193 3.19 4.38 -14.10
N LEU A 194 3.79 3.34 -14.65
CA LEU A 194 5.20 3.34 -15.09
C LEU A 194 5.42 4.28 -16.28
N GLY A 195 4.56 4.23 -17.29
CA GLY A 195 4.64 5.08 -18.47
C GLY A 195 4.52 6.56 -18.14
N LEU A 196 3.52 6.95 -17.35
CA LEU A 196 3.31 8.34 -16.93
C LEU A 196 4.42 8.83 -16.00
N SER A 197 4.92 7.97 -15.13
CA SER A 197 6.07 8.27 -14.29
C SER A 197 7.28 8.64 -15.11
N THR A 198 7.59 7.87 -16.17
CA THR A 198 8.70 8.14 -17.08
C THR A 198 8.46 9.40 -17.91
N LEU A 199 7.28 9.52 -18.53
CA LEU A 199 6.93 10.62 -19.43
C LEU A 199 6.97 11.99 -18.72
N HIS A 200 6.47 12.06 -17.49
CA HIS A 200 6.34 13.32 -16.74
C HIS A 200 7.36 13.50 -15.61
N LYS A 201 8.38 12.64 -15.52
CA LYS A 201 9.41 12.67 -14.47
C LYS A 201 8.79 12.70 -13.06
N LEU A 202 7.82 11.82 -12.84
CA LEU A 202 7.13 11.63 -11.57
C LEU A 202 7.74 10.42 -10.83
N PRO A 203 7.47 10.26 -9.52
CA PRO A 203 7.96 9.12 -8.77
C PRO A 203 7.55 7.80 -9.40
N ARG A 204 8.52 6.89 -9.56
CA ARG A 204 8.28 5.55 -10.10
C ARG A 204 7.66 4.67 -9.03
N VAL A 205 6.66 3.89 -9.41
CA VAL A 205 6.18 2.75 -8.63
C VAL A 205 7.29 1.70 -8.56
N VAL A 206 7.65 1.25 -7.35
CA VAL A 206 8.78 0.34 -7.12
C VAL A 206 8.34 -1.09 -6.79
N SER A 207 7.06 -1.28 -6.46
CA SER A 207 6.51 -2.61 -6.13
C SER A 207 5.03 -2.70 -6.50
N VAL A 208 4.59 -3.93 -6.70
CA VAL A 208 3.17 -4.29 -6.77
C VAL A 208 2.90 -5.46 -5.82
N GLN A 209 1.85 -5.35 -5.00
CA GLN A 209 1.43 -6.38 -4.05
C GLN A 209 0.08 -6.95 -4.48
N ASN A 210 0.08 -8.15 -5.02
CA ASN A 210 -1.11 -8.85 -5.49
C ASN A 210 -1.19 -10.25 -4.89
N PRO A 211 -2.38 -10.86 -4.82
CA PRO A 211 -2.53 -12.25 -4.40
C PRO A 211 -1.74 -13.19 -5.30
N TYR A 212 -0.96 -14.06 -4.69
CA TYR A 212 -0.21 -15.09 -5.39
C TYR A 212 -0.05 -16.34 -4.52
N ASN A 213 -0.48 -17.48 -5.02
CA ASN A 213 -0.28 -18.79 -4.41
C ASN A 213 -0.46 -19.90 -5.46
N LEU A 214 -0.30 -21.16 -5.08
CA LEU A 214 -0.41 -22.31 -6.01
C LEU A 214 -1.77 -22.41 -6.72
N LEU A 215 -2.85 -21.89 -6.13
CA LEU A 215 -4.20 -21.89 -6.70
C LEU A 215 -4.56 -20.58 -7.40
N CYS A 216 -3.88 -19.46 -7.05
CA CYS A 216 -4.09 -18.14 -7.62
C CYS A 216 -2.81 -17.65 -8.30
N ARG A 217 -2.68 -17.93 -9.60
CA ARG A 217 -1.50 -17.60 -10.41
C ARG A 217 -1.77 -16.49 -11.44
N THR A 218 -2.83 -15.72 -11.23
CA THR A 218 -3.22 -14.63 -12.14
C THR A 218 -2.14 -13.55 -12.29
N TYR A 219 -1.26 -13.40 -11.30
CA TYR A 219 -0.10 -12.51 -11.38
C TYR A 219 0.82 -12.83 -12.57
N GLU A 220 0.98 -14.11 -12.91
CA GLU A 220 1.84 -14.54 -14.02
C GLU A 220 1.28 -14.13 -15.40
N ILE A 221 -0.02 -13.79 -15.47
CA ILE A 221 -0.67 -13.36 -16.70
C ILE A 221 -0.49 -11.85 -16.87
N GLY A 222 0.64 -11.44 -17.43
CA GLY A 222 0.94 -10.05 -17.80
C GLY A 222 1.55 -9.18 -16.71
N LEU A 223 1.37 -9.42 -15.41
CA LEU A 223 2.04 -8.63 -14.36
C LEU A 223 3.51 -9.03 -14.18
N ALA A 224 3.83 -10.32 -14.32
CA ALA A 224 5.19 -10.81 -14.17
C ALA A 224 6.12 -10.38 -15.32
N GLU A 225 5.56 -9.94 -16.44
CA GLU A 225 6.31 -9.44 -17.62
C GLU A 225 6.74 -7.98 -17.45
N ILE A 226 5.99 -7.18 -16.67
CA ILE A 226 6.20 -5.75 -16.47
C ILE A 226 7.22 -5.49 -15.35
#